data_da2da88b2fce9cd8c97d7a2ed9288396
#
_entry.id   da2da88b2fce9cd8c97d7a2ed9288396
#
_cell.length_a   1.000
_cell.length_b   1.000
_cell.length_c   1.000
_cell.angle_alpha   90.00
_cell.angle_beta   90.00
_cell.angle_gamma   90.00
#
_symmetry.space_group_name_H-M   'P 1'
#
loop_
_entity.id
_entity.type
_entity.pdbx_description
1 polymer ?
#
loop_
_entity_poly.entity_id
_entity_poly.type
_entity_poly.pdbx_seq_one_letter_code
_entity_poly.pdbx_strand_id
1 'polypeptide(L)'
;MIGSVKGIVSLKEPPIVMVSCNGIGYEIEVSTSLFHHLPDKGSSIELFTHLQITENSHTLYGFEKLRDRSLFRSLLKINGVGAKLALAILSAMSVEEFHANIKNEDSSSLMRISGVGKKTAERLVIEMRDKFDSFEAEMPTEKDLSGIENSKKEAFDALLALGYKASDVNKMMSKLKTTDKKTDEIIRMALKKANN
;
A
#
# COMPACT_ATOMS: atom_id res chain seq x y z
N MET A 1 0.86 -16.22 -3.75
CA MET A 1 0.72 -15.08 -2.80
C MET A 1 -0.77 -14.73 -2.73
N ILE A 2 -1.31 -14.45 -1.53
CA ILE A 2 -2.72 -14.02 -1.35
C ILE A 2 -2.72 -12.49 -1.31
N GLY A 3 -3.31 -11.84 -2.31
CA GLY A 3 -3.27 -10.38 -2.48
C GLY A 3 -4.44 -9.63 -1.84
N SER A 4 -5.62 -10.25 -1.84
CA SER A 4 -6.81 -9.79 -1.15
C SER A 4 -7.71 -10.96 -0.79
N VAL A 5 -8.58 -10.77 0.19
CA VAL A 5 -9.60 -11.74 0.60
C VAL A 5 -10.93 -11.00 0.67
N LYS A 6 -11.92 -11.50 -0.09
CA LYS A 6 -13.29 -10.98 -0.10
C LYS A 6 -14.26 -12.07 0.31
N GLY A 7 -15.06 -11.83 1.33
CA GLY A 7 -15.98 -12.84 1.85
C GLY A 7 -16.85 -12.30 2.99
N ILE A 8 -17.31 -13.22 3.83
CA ILE A 8 -18.18 -12.92 4.96
C ILE A 8 -17.39 -13.07 6.26
N VAL A 9 -17.51 -12.11 7.17
CA VAL A 9 -16.93 -12.20 8.51
C VAL A 9 -17.57 -13.34 9.27
N SER A 10 -16.83 -14.38 9.60
CA SER A 10 -17.32 -15.56 10.34
C SER A 10 -16.95 -15.54 11.82
N LEU A 11 -15.82 -14.90 12.18
CA LEU A 11 -15.34 -14.77 13.56
C LEU A 11 -14.58 -13.46 13.74
N LYS A 12 -14.70 -12.84 14.93
CA LYS A 12 -13.93 -11.66 15.35
C LYS A 12 -13.36 -11.91 16.75
N GLU A 13 -12.07 -12.17 16.84
CA GLU A 13 -11.33 -12.36 18.10
C GLU A 13 -10.00 -11.59 18.02
N PRO A 14 -9.86 -10.42 18.66
CA PRO A 14 -8.67 -9.59 18.50
C PRO A 14 -7.37 -10.35 18.77
N PRO A 15 -6.34 -10.22 17.93
CA PRO A 15 -6.23 -9.38 16.74
C PRO A 15 -6.70 -10.06 15.44
N ILE A 16 -7.41 -11.18 15.53
CA ILE A 16 -7.76 -12.05 14.38
C ILE A 16 -9.20 -11.77 13.94
N VAL A 17 -9.39 -11.68 12.63
CA VAL A 17 -10.68 -11.79 11.97
C VAL A 17 -10.65 -12.99 11.02
N MET A 18 -11.70 -13.83 11.06
CA MET A 18 -11.88 -14.94 10.12
C MET A 18 -12.86 -14.52 9.02
N VAL A 19 -12.41 -14.59 7.77
CA VAL A 19 -13.22 -14.29 6.59
C VAL A 19 -13.48 -15.57 5.82
N SER A 20 -14.76 -15.93 5.70
CA SER A 20 -15.20 -17.11 4.94
C SER A 20 -15.40 -16.78 3.47
N CYS A 21 -14.67 -17.48 2.60
CA CYS A 21 -14.70 -17.35 1.15
C CYS A 21 -14.99 -18.71 0.53
N ASN A 22 -16.19 -18.93 0.00
CA ASN A 22 -16.57 -20.15 -0.72
C ASN A 22 -16.19 -21.45 0.02
N GLY A 23 -16.45 -21.50 1.34
CA GLY A 23 -16.18 -22.68 2.17
C GLY A 23 -14.78 -22.75 2.79
N ILE A 24 -13.90 -21.81 2.48
CA ILE A 24 -12.58 -21.67 3.12
C ILE A 24 -12.63 -20.50 4.10
N GLY A 25 -12.20 -20.73 5.35
CA GLY A 25 -12.00 -19.69 6.36
C GLY A 25 -10.54 -19.20 6.35
N TYR A 26 -10.35 -17.91 6.15
CA TYR A 26 -9.04 -17.26 6.25
C TYR A 26 -8.94 -16.55 7.59
N GLU A 27 -7.97 -16.94 8.42
CA GLU A 27 -7.60 -16.21 9.63
C GLU A 27 -6.65 -15.08 9.25
N ILE A 28 -7.01 -13.84 9.58
CA ILE A 28 -6.30 -12.64 9.16
C ILE A 28 -6.01 -11.80 10.39
N GLU A 29 -4.74 -11.57 10.68
CA GLU A 29 -4.33 -10.61 11.71
C GLU A 29 -4.46 -9.19 11.19
N VAL A 30 -5.09 -8.33 11.97
CA VAL A 30 -5.32 -6.91 11.62
C VAL A 30 -4.81 -5.99 12.73
N SER A 31 -4.55 -4.73 12.39
CA SER A 31 -4.23 -3.71 13.39
C SER A 31 -5.41 -3.49 14.34
N THR A 32 -5.13 -3.07 15.57
CA THR A 32 -6.17 -2.76 16.57
C THR A 32 -7.12 -1.68 16.07
N SER A 33 -6.58 -0.65 15.39
CA SER A 33 -7.39 0.40 14.79
C SER A 33 -8.37 -0.16 13.75
N LEU A 34 -7.91 -1.00 12.83
CA LEU A 34 -8.78 -1.63 11.84
C LEU A 34 -9.80 -2.57 12.50
N PHE A 35 -9.39 -3.34 13.52
CA PHE A 35 -10.28 -4.30 14.20
C PHE A 35 -11.56 -3.63 14.75
N HIS A 36 -11.45 -2.42 15.28
CA HIS A 36 -12.60 -1.66 15.80
C HIS A 36 -13.56 -1.17 14.70
N HIS A 37 -13.08 -1.03 13.47
CA HIS A 37 -13.89 -0.59 12.32
C HIS A 37 -14.41 -1.74 11.46
N LEU A 38 -14.01 -2.99 11.76
CA LEU A 38 -14.51 -4.16 11.03
C LEU A 38 -16.02 -4.31 11.19
N PRO A 39 -16.74 -4.65 10.11
CA PRO A 39 -18.16 -4.93 10.17
C PRO A 39 -18.45 -6.13 11.06
N ASP A 40 -19.70 -6.27 11.48
CA ASP A 40 -20.13 -7.36 12.35
C ASP A 40 -20.10 -8.72 11.64
N LYS A 41 -20.07 -9.79 12.46
CA LYS A 41 -20.19 -11.15 11.97
C LYS A 41 -21.41 -11.31 11.07
N GLY A 42 -21.24 -11.97 9.93
CA GLY A 42 -22.26 -12.16 8.89
C GLY A 42 -22.23 -11.10 7.80
N SER A 43 -21.48 -10.01 7.97
CA SER A 43 -21.35 -8.96 6.97
C SER A 43 -20.25 -9.25 5.95
N SER A 44 -20.39 -8.69 4.75
CA SER A 44 -19.36 -8.78 3.72
C SER A 44 -18.19 -7.85 4.01
N ILE A 45 -16.98 -8.32 3.73
CA ILE A 45 -15.74 -7.54 3.84
C ILE A 45 -14.79 -7.87 2.71
N GLU A 46 -13.97 -6.90 2.34
CA GLU A 46 -12.80 -7.09 1.47
C GLU A 46 -11.58 -6.49 2.17
N LEU A 47 -10.51 -7.29 2.31
CA LEU A 47 -9.24 -6.88 2.90
C LEU A 47 -8.11 -7.13 1.92
N PHE A 48 -7.24 -6.14 1.75
CA PHE A 48 -5.95 -6.35 1.12
C PHE A 48 -5.05 -7.13 2.07
N THR A 49 -4.27 -8.07 1.56
CA THR A 49 -3.53 -8.98 2.41
C THR A 49 -2.03 -9.03 2.10
N HIS A 50 -1.26 -9.37 3.12
CA HIS A 50 0.15 -9.73 3.04
C HIS A 50 0.34 -11.09 3.72
N LEU A 51 0.81 -12.08 2.96
CA LEU A 51 1.17 -13.39 3.50
C LEU A 51 2.64 -13.36 3.88
N GLN A 52 2.91 -13.55 5.18
CA GLN A 52 4.25 -13.77 5.71
C GLN A 52 4.45 -15.27 5.96
N ILE A 53 5.51 -15.80 5.38
CA ILE A 53 5.91 -17.19 5.54
C ILE A 53 7.22 -17.22 6.32
N THR A 54 7.23 -17.94 7.42
CA THR A 54 8.41 -18.26 8.22
C THR A 54 8.56 -19.78 8.31
N GLU A 55 9.67 -20.27 8.84
CA GLU A 55 9.87 -21.71 9.03
C GLU A 55 8.76 -22.37 9.87
N ASN A 56 8.18 -21.63 10.82
CA ASN A 56 7.25 -22.16 11.80
C ASN A 56 5.82 -21.65 11.65
N SER A 57 5.54 -20.70 10.74
CA SER A 57 4.21 -20.12 10.59
C SER A 57 3.95 -19.52 9.24
N HIS A 58 2.69 -19.60 8.82
CA HIS A 58 2.15 -18.84 7.69
C HIS A 58 1.09 -17.89 8.25
N THR A 59 1.38 -16.60 8.31
CA THR A 59 0.49 -15.60 8.89
C THR A 59 -0.01 -14.67 7.80
N LEU A 60 -1.32 -14.45 7.74
CA LEU A 60 -1.96 -13.53 6.82
C LEU A 60 -2.30 -12.25 7.56
N TYR A 61 -1.76 -11.13 7.12
CA TYR A 61 -2.05 -9.79 7.64
C TYR A 61 -3.05 -9.07 6.74
N GLY A 62 -4.03 -8.37 7.34
CA GLY A 62 -5.12 -7.68 6.62
C GLY A 62 -5.11 -6.18 6.80
N PHE A 63 -5.49 -5.48 5.72
CA PHE A 63 -5.51 -4.03 5.61
C PHE A 63 -6.76 -3.59 4.86
N GLU A 64 -7.37 -2.49 5.30
CA GLU A 64 -8.52 -1.90 4.61
C GLU A 64 -8.10 -1.22 3.29
N LYS A 65 -6.93 -0.58 3.30
CA LYS A 65 -6.44 0.20 2.16
C LYS A 65 -5.10 -0.36 1.64
N LEU A 66 -4.89 -0.23 0.34
CA LEU A 66 -3.63 -0.62 -0.30
C LEU A 66 -2.42 0.11 0.29
N ARG A 67 -2.59 1.39 0.65
CA ARG A 67 -1.52 2.22 1.24
C ARG A 67 -1.06 1.68 2.61
N ASP A 68 -1.98 1.19 3.44
CA ASP A 68 -1.65 0.62 4.75
C ASP A 68 -0.82 -0.66 4.56
N ARG A 69 -1.22 -1.52 3.60
CA ARG A 69 -0.44 -2.70 3.21
C ARG A 69 0.94 -2.33 2.66
N SER A 70 1.02 -1.26 1.86
CA SER A 70 2.28 -0.80 1.28
C SER A 70 3.22 -0.28 2.36
N LEU A 71 2.71 0.52 3.33
CA LEU A 71 3.48 0.96 4.49
C LEU A 71 3.96 -0.24 5.32
N PHE A 72 3.08 -1.19 5.62
CA PHE A 72 3.44 -2.43 6.33
C PHE A 72 4.62 -3.15 5.66
N ARG A 73 4.54 -3.35 4.35
CA ARG A 73 5.62 -3.99 3.57
C ARG A 73 6.92 -3.21 3.58
N SER A 74 6.86 -1.88 3.58
CA SER A 74 8.04 -1.02 3.68
C SER A 74 8.68 -1.09 5.05
N LEU A 75 7.87 -1.13 6.11
CA LEU A 75 8.33 -1.30 7.48
C LEU A 75 9.05 -2.64 7.68
N LEU A 76 8.55 -3.74 7.10
CA LEU A 76 9.19 -5.06 7.18
C LEU A 76 10.58 -5.11 6.53
N LYS A 77 10.91 -4.17 5.64
CA LYS A 77 12.24 -4.07 5.04
C LYS A 77 13.28 -3.39 5.94
N ILE A 78 12.83 -2.83 7.08
CA ILE A 78 13.68 -2.13 8.03
C ILE A 78 14.23 -3.14 9.05
N ASN A 79 15.54 -3.17 9.23
CA ASN A 79 16.16 -4.07 10.17
C ASN A 79 15.70 -3.79 11.61
N GLY A 80 15.20 -4.84 12.28
CA GLY A 80 14.63 -4.75 13.63
C GLY A 80 13.13 -4.40 13.68
N VAL A 81 12.46 -4.28 12.54
CA VAL A 81 11.00 -4.09 12.45
C VAL A 81 10.36 -5.38 11.95
N GLY A 82 9.74 -6.12 12.86
CA GLY A 82 8.94 -7.30 12.54
C GLY A 82 7.46 -6.96 12.33
N ALA A 83 6.67 -7.95 11.91
CA ALA A 83 5.26 -7.77 11.61
C ALA A 83 4.44 -7.21 12.80
N LYS A 84 4.70 -7.72 14.02
CA LYS A 84 4.02 -7.22 15.22
C LYS A 84 4.27 -5.74 15.45
N LEU A 85 5.52 -5.28 15.27
CA LEU A 85 5.86 -3.88 15.42
C LEU A 85 5.26 -3.03 14.29
N ALA A 86 5.29 -3.52 13.06
CA ALA A 86 4.65 -2.84 11.92
C ALA A 86 3.13 -2.68 12.12
N LEU A 87 2.43 -3.71 12.64
CA LEU A 87 1.02 -3.59 13.02
C LEU A 87 0.79 -2.62 14.19
N ALA A 88 1.70 -2.59 15.18
CA ALA A 88 1.61 -1.64 16.28
C ALA A 88 1.73 -0.18 15.78
N ILE A 89 2.62 0.08 14.82
CA ILE A 89 2.75 1.40 14.19
C ILE A 89 1.43 1.78 13.49
N LEU A 90 0.88 0.90 12.65
CA LEU A 90 -0.39 1.11 11.94
C LEU A 90 -1.61 1.18 12.88
N SER A 91 -1.49 0.66 14.10
CA SER A 91 -2.53 0.78 15.14
C SER A 91 -2.47 2.13 15.85
N ALA A 92 -1.28 2.72 15.97
CA ALA A 92 -1.04 3.93 16.73
C ALA A 92 -1.27 5.21 15.92
N MET A 93 -1.05 5.18 14.60
CA MET A 93 -1.18 6.36 13.73
C MET A 93 -1.54 5.97 12.30
N SER A 94 -2.13 6.91 11.58
CA SER A 94 -2.41 6.79 10.14
C SER A 94 -1.13 6.84 9.30
N VAL A 95 -1.22 6.45 8.03
CA VAL A 95 -0.10 6.54 7.08
C VAL A 95 0.35 7.98 6.91
N GLU A 96 -0.60 8.92 6.88
CA GLU A 96 -0.33 10.36 6.75
C GLU A 96 0.39 10.93 7.98
N GLU A 97 -0.04 10.54 9.19
CA GLU A 97 0.61 10.95 10.45
C GLU A 97 2.01 10.35 10.55
N PHE A 98 2.16 9.07 10.17
CA PHE A 98 3.48 8.44 10.13
C PHE A 98 4.41 9.18 9.17
N HIS A 99 3.93 9.50 7.96
CA HIS A 99 4.68 10.28 6.97
C HIS A 99 5.09 11.66 7.50
N ALA A 100 4.16 12.39 8.14
CA ALA A 100 4.44 13.70 8.72
C ALA A 100 5.54 13.61 9.79
N ASN A 101 5.49 12.59 10.67
CA ASN A 101 6.51 12.37 11.70
C ASN A 101 7.89 12.05 11.08
N ILE A 102 7.94 11.24 10.03
CA ILE A 102 9.20 10.94 9.31
C ILE A 102 9.77 12.20 8.66
N LYS A 103 8.95 12.98 7.96
CA LYS A 103 9.35 14.21 7.29
C LYS A 103 9.86 15.28 8.26
N ASN A 104 9.24 15.37 9.43
CA ASN A 104 9.62 16.29 10.50
C ASN A 104 10.74 15.75 11.41
N GLU A 105 11.28 14.57 11.12
CA GLU A 105 12.28 13.87 11.93
C GLU A 105 11.85 13.69 13.41
N ASP A 106 10.53 13.58 13.64
CA ASP A 106 9.95 13.40 14.98
C ASP A 106 10.04 11.96 15.47
N SER A 107 11.24 11.56 15.90
CA SER A 107 11.46 10.27 16.53
C SER A 107 10.73 10.14 17.88
N SER A 108 10.42 11.26 18.56
CA SER A 108 9.76 11.25 19.86
C SER A 108 8.33 10.74 19.78
N SER A 109 7.58 11.12 18.76
CA SER A 109 6.23 10.60 18.50
C SER A 109 6.25 9.10 18.20
N LEU A 110 7.26 8.62 17.47
CA LEU A 110 7.42 7.20 17.20
C LEU A 110 7.76 6.39 18.46
N MET A 111 8.53 6.94 19.39
CA MET A 111 8.87 6.28 20.66
C MET A 111 7.66 6.04 21.59
N ARG A 112 6.53 6.72 21.37
CA ARG A 112 5.29 6.47 22.13
C ARG A 112 4.63 5.16 21.76
N ILE A 113 5.01 4.57 20.63
CA ILE A 113 4.46 3.31 20.17
C ILE A 113 5.11 2.17 20.95
N SER A 114 4.28 1.27 21.49
CA SER A 114 4.77 0.09 22.21
C SER A 114 5.68 -0.74 21.33
N GLY A 115 6.88 -1.04 21.83
CA GLY A 115 7.90 -1.78 21.11
C GLY A 115 8.85 -0.93 20.25
N VAL A 116 8.63 0.39 20.15
CA VAL A 116 9.55 1.31 19.46
C VAL A 116 10.47 1.97 20.49
N GLY A 117 11.71 1.50 20.57
CA GLY A 117 12.75 2.17 21.35
C GLY A 117 13.47 3.28 20.57
N LYS A 118 14.29 4.08 21.25
CA LYS A 118 15.04 5.20 20.67
C LYS A 118 15.79 4.82 19.38
N LYS A 119 16.58 3.73 19.42
CA LYS A 119 17.34 3.26 18.24
C LYS A 119 16.45 2.87 17.06
N THR A 120 15.28 2.27 17.35
CA THR A 120 14.30 1.89 16.32
C THR A 120 13.63 3.12 15.73
N ALA A 121 13.24 4.09 16.55
CA ALA A 121 12.64 5.34 16.09
C ALA A 121 13.59 6.14 15.18
N GLU A 122 14.83 6.33 15.61
CA GLU A 122 15.86 7.00 14.81
C GLU A 122 16.10 6.29 13.47
N ARG A 123 16.17 4.96 13.49
CA ARG A 123 16.31 4.16 12.25
C ARG A 123 15.10 4.28 11.34
N LEU A 124 13.87 4.23 11.89
CA LEU A 124 12.64 4.44 11.12
C LEU A 124 12.68 5.78 10.39
N VAL A 125 13.08 6.87 11.09
CA VAL A 125 13.19 8.20 10.48
C VAL A 125 14.18 8.18 9.31
N ILE A 126 15.40 7.67 9.52
CA ILE A 126 16.45 7.67 8.49
C ILE A 126 16.03 6.81 7.30
N GLU A 127 15.69 5.52 7.52
CA GLU A 127 15.45 4.56 6.44
C GLU A 127 14.15 4.82 5.69
N MET A 128 13.11 5.39 6.36
CA MET A 128 11.86 5.71 5.69
C MET A 128 11.94 7.04 4.93
N ARG A 129 12.68 8.04 5.40
CA ARG A 129 12.87 9.29 4.66
C ARG A 129 13.38 9.04 3.25
N ASP A 130 14.41 8.23 3.11
CA ASP A 130 15.02 7.93 1.80
C ASP A 130 14.11 7.11 0.87
N LYS A 131 13.11 6.43 1.44
CA LYS A 131 12.16 5.60 0.70
C LYS A 131 10.84 6.31 0.40
N PHE A 132 10.55 7.44 1.06
CA PHE A 132 9.24 8.10 0.92
C PHE A 132 9.00 8.65 -0.47
N ASP A 133 10.01 9.25 -1.11
CA ASP A 133 9.88 9.78 -2.47
C ASP A 133 9.53 8.66 -3.47
N SER A 134 10.11 7.47 -3.29
CA SER A 134 9.76 6.29 -4.08
C SER A 134 8.42 5.68 -3.66
N PHE A 135 8.08 5.74 -2.37
CA PHE A 135 6.83 5.23 -1.81
C PHE A 135 5.62 6.04 -2.25
N GLU A 136 5.69 7.37 -2.26
CA GLU A 136 4.64 8.24 -2.81
C GLU A 136 4.45 8.01 -4.32
N ALA A 137 5.54 7.77 -5.05
CA ALA A 137 5.47 7.46 -6.47
C ALA A 137 4.86 6.07 -6.77
N GLU A 138 5.00 5.10 -5.86
CA GLU A 138 4.44 3.74 -5.98
C GLU A 138 3.07 3.59 -5.32
N MET A 139 2.60 4.59 -4.54
CA MET A 139 1.30 4.53 -3.88
C MET A 139 0.17 4.67 -4.90
N PRO A 140 -0.72 3.68 -4.98
CA PRO A 140 -2.00 3.88 -5.67
C PRO A 140 -2.77 4.96 -4.90
N THR A 141 -3.01 6.09 -5.50
CA THR A 141 -3.91 7.10 -4.93
C THR A 141 -5.34 6.57 -5.02
N GLU A 142 -6.26 7.07 -4.18
CA GLU A 142 -7.69 6.74 -4.30
C GLU A 142 -8.26 7.07 -5.70
N LYS A 143 -7.56 7.93 -6.45
CA LYS A 143 -7.82 8.27 -7.84
C LYS A 143 -7.35 7.18 -8.83
N ASP A 144 -6.35 6.37 -8.46
CA ASP A 144 -5.90 5.23 -9.27
C ASP A 144 -6.96 4.10 -9.33
N LEU A 145 -7.93 4.12 -8.42
CA LEU A 145 -9.10 3.22 -8.43
C LEU A 145 -10.23 3.73 -9.34
N SER A 146 -10.23 5.01 -9.70
CA SER A 146 -11.10 5.55 -10.74
C SER A 146 -10.38 5.42 -12.09
N GLY A 147 -10.82 4.48 -12.94
CA GLY A 147 -10.15 3.99 -14.14
C GLY A 147 -9.69 5.00 -15.20
N ILE A 148 -9.72 6.31 -14.93
CA ILE A 148 -9.37 7.38 -15.88
C ILE A 148 -7.93 7.88 -15.67
N GLU A 149 -7.46 8.02 -14.41
CA GLU A 149 -6.05 8.40 -14.15
C GLU A 149 -5.10 7.20 -14.28
N ASN A 150 -5.61 5.99 -14.08
CA ASN A 150 -4.85 4.75 -14.28
C ASN A 150 -4.39 4.60 -15.73
N SER A 151 -5.26 4.93 -16.71
CA SER A 151 -4.94 4.86 -18.14
C SER A 151 -3.75 5.74 -18.54
N LYS A 152 -3.57 6.88 -17.88
CA LYS A 152 -2.44 7.81 -18.15
C LYS A 152 -1.12 7.26 -17.61
N LYS A 153 -1.13 6.72 -16.40
CA LYS A 153 0.04 6.11 -15.75
C LYS A 153 0.45 4.84 -16.48
N GLU A 154 -0.51 3.96 -16.77
CA GLU A 154 -0.26 2.75 -17.57
C GLU A 154 0.33 3.07 -18.94
N ALA A 155 -0.18 4.11 -19.62
CA ALA A 155 0.39 4.56 -20.89
C ALA A 155 1.82 5.09 -20.73
N PHE A 156 2.12 5.80 -19.66
CA PHE A 156 3.46 6.28 -19.35
C PHE A 156 4.43 5.11 -19.13
N ASP A 157 4.06 4.16 -18.28
CA ASP A 157 4.87 2.99 -17.96
C ASP A 157 5.09 2.08 -19.19
N ALA A 158 4.06 1.93 -20.01
CA ALA A 158 4.16 1.20 -21.28
C ALA A 158 5.14 1.86 -22.28
N LEU A 159 5.14 3.19 -22.35
CA LEU A 159 6.08 3.93 -23.21
C LEU A 159 7.53 3.83 -22.70
N LEU A 160 7.74 3.82 -21.38
CA LEU A 160 9.06 3.54 -20.79
C LEU A 160 9.53 2.11 -21.11
N ALA A 161 8.63 1.11 -21.00
CA ALA A 161 8.92 -0.28 -21.35
C ALA A 161 9.24 -0.48 -22.84
N LEU A 162 8.72 0.39 -23.72
CA LEU A 162 9.06 0.46 -25.13
C LEU A 162 10.41 1.15 -25.42
N GLY A 163 11.12 1.60 -24.36
CA GLY A 163 12.48 2.15 -24.48
C GLY A 163 12.55 3.67 -24.63
N TYR A 164 11.45 4.41 -24.53
CA TYR A 164 11.47 5.86 -24.55
C TYR A 164 11.98 6.41 -23.21
N LYS A 165 12.74 7.52 -23.23
CA LYS A 165 13.23 8.17 -22.01
C LYS A 165 12.07 8.90 -21.32
N ALA A 166 12.08 8.94 -19.99
CA ALA A 166 11.04 9.60 -19.18
C ALA A 166 10.80 11.07 -19.59
N SER A 167 11.86 11.80 -19.95
CA SER A 167 11.77 13.19 -20.45
C SER A 167 10.97 13.31 -21.75
N ASP A 168 11.12 12.33 -22.64
CA ASP A 168 10.46 12.31 -23.94
C ASP A 168 9.00 11.88 -23.80
N VAL A 169 8.74 10.87 -22.95
CA VAL A 169 7.38 10.44 -22.61
C VAL A 169 6.60 11.61 -21.99
N ASN A 170 7.18 12.35 -21.06
CA ASN A 170 6.54 13.53 -20.46
C ASN A 170 6.20 14.59 -21.53
N LYS A 171 7.10 14.87 -22.49
CA LYS A 171 6.83 15.81 -23.59
C LYS A 171 5.73 15.32 -24.52
N MET A 172 5.69 14.01 -24.82
CA MET A 172 4.65 13.42 -25.65
C MET A 172 3.28 13.53 -24.99
N MET A 173 3.21 13.22 -23.69
CA MET A 173 1.96 13.16 -22.93
C MET A 173 1.43 14.51 -22.49
N SER A 174 2.29 15.49 -22.18
CA SER A 174 1.89 16.83 -21.74
C SER A 174 1.01 17.59 -22.73
N LYS A 175 1.09 17.27 -24.01
CA LYS A 175 0.34 17.92 -25.10
C LYS A 175 -0.90 17.10 -25.55
N LEU A 176 -1.23 16.02 -24.85
CA LEU A 176 -2.38 15.16 -25.18
C LEU A 176 -3.58 15.49 -24.28
N LYS A 177 -4.75 15.64 -24.89
CA LYS A 177 -6.01 15.62 -24.14
C LYS A 177 -6.36 14.17 -23.84
N THR A 178 -6.11 13.73 -22.59
CA THR A 178 -6.24 12.33 -22.15
C THR A 178 -7.50 12.06 -21.33
N THR A 179 -8.37 13.07 -21.15
CA THR A 179 -9.63 12.95 -20.43
C THR A 179 -10.52 11.93 -21.16
N ASP A 180 -11.02 10.93 -20.44
CA ASP A 180 -11.91 9.85 -20.92
C ASP A 180 -11.33 8.92 -22.00
N LYS A 181 -9.99 8.82 -22.11
CA LYS A 181 -9.35 7.92 -23.08
C LYS A 181 -8.78 6.68 -22.41
N LYS A 182 -8.90 5.54 -23.11
CA LYS A 182 -8.31 4.27 -22.69
C LYS A 182 -6.80 4.27 -22.88
N THR A 183 -6.09 3.45 -22.12
CA THR A 183 -4.62 3.31 -22.14
C THR A 183 -4.06 3.11 -23.54
N ASP A 184 -4.68 2.23 -24.33
CA ASP A 184 -4.24 1.94 -25.71
C ASP A 184 -4.38 3.14 -26.65
N GLU A 185 -5.43 3.94 -26.50
CA GLU A 185 -5.61 5.16 -27.28
C GLU A 185 -4.56 6.22 -26.94
N ILE A 186 -4.23 6.36 -25.62
CA ILE A 186 -3.21 7.32 -25.17
C ILE A 186 -1.84 6.92 -25.72
N ILE A 187 -1.49 5.62 -25.66
CA ILE A 187 -0.22 5.12 -26.22
C ILE A 187 -0.15 5.39 -27.72
N ARG A 188 -1.19 5.08 -28.49
CA ARG A 188 -1.23 5.34 -29.94
C ARG A 188 -1.09 6.81 -30.28
N MET A 189 -1.75 7.69 -29.51
CA MET A 189 -1.66 9.13 -29.70
C MET A 189 -0.24 9.67 -29.40
N ALA A 190 0.40 9.15 -28.34
CA ALA A 190 1.77 9.52 -27.98
C ALA A 190 2.76 9.07 -29.08
N LEU A 191 2.69 7.82 -29.53
CA LEU A 191 3.55 7.28 -30.57
C LEU A 191 3.38 7.99 -31.93
N LYS A 192 2.14 8.31 -32.32
CA LYS A 192 1.86 9.05 -33.55
C LYS A 192 2.50 10.44 -33.55
N LYS A 193 2.67 11.03 -32.37
CA LYS A 193 3.26 12.36 -32.19
C LYS A 193 4.79 12.34 -32.06
N ALA A 194 5.37 11.18 -31.72
CA ALA A 194 6.81 10.98 -31.68
C ALA A 194 7.43 10.82 -33.09
N ASN A 195 6.59 10.41 -34.07
CA ASN A 195 7.02 10.18 -35.46
C ASN A 195 6.75 11.36 -36.40
N ASN A 196 6.27 12.49 -35.89
CA ASN A 196 6.12 13.76 -36.55
C ASN A 196 7.01 14.84 -35.91
#